data_318a0499ced373b6d2a34b28798ca3f1
#
_entry.id   318a0499ced373b6d2a34b28798ca3f1
#
_cell.length_a   1.000
_cell.length_b   1.000
_cell.length_c   1.000
_cell.angle_alpha   90.00
_cell.angle_beta   90.00
_cell.angle_gamma   90.00
#
_symmetry.space_group_name_H-M   'P 1'
#
loop_
_entity.id
_entity.type
_entity.pdbx_description
1 polymer ?
#
loop_
_entity_poly.entity_id
_entity_poly.type
_entity_poly.pdbx_seq_one_letter_code
_entity_poly.pdbx_strand_id
1 'polypeptide(L)'
;MLFRSIDLVENIAKNVNIPFTVGGGIKTPKDVEILIKSGADKITINSSAINNPSLISNISNNFGSQCLVVSVDIKEINGVWKVFIKGGREETNFEVVEWVKIAEKHGAGEILLTSMDGDGTTKGFSVEITEKVANSINIPVIASGGAGQEKDFFEIFTKTRATGALAASVFHFNKIKIPDLKFFLTNKGIPLR
;
A
#
# COMPACT_ATOMS: atom_id res chain seq x y z
N MET A 1 -21.32 2.42 4.67
CA MET A 1 -20.17 1.88 5.39
C MET A 1 -19.18 2.98 5.79
N LEU A 2 -18.97 4.00 4.97
CA LEU A 2 -18.06 5.13 5.26
C LEU A 2 -18.42 5.89 6.57
N PHE A 3 -19.70 6.12 6.84
CA PHE A 3 -20.15 6.91 8.00
C PHE A 3 -19.80 6.30 9.38
N ARG A 4 -19.65 4.98 9.49
CA ARG A 4 -19.22 4.35 10.77
C ARG A 4 -17.72 4.49 11.04
N SER A 5 -16.94 4.89 10.03
CA SER A 5 -15.49 5.00 10.14
C SER A 5 -15.02 6.43 10.44
N ILE A 6 -15.86 7.45 10.28
CA ILE A 6 -15.49 8.86 10.45
C ILE A 6 -15.11 9.13 11.92
N ASP A 7 -15.97 8.73 12.85
CA ASP A 7 -15.72 8.91 14.30
C ASP A 7 -14.42 8.18 14.72
N LEU A 8 -14.15 7.02 14.13
CA LEU A 8 -12.91 6.29 14.36
C LEU A 8 -11.69 7.05 13.82
N VAL A 9 -11.78 7.61 12.61
CA VAL A 9 -10.71 8.41 12.00
C VAL A 9 -10.40 9.63 12.87
N GLU A 10 -11.42 10.37 13.31
CA GLU A 10 -11.27 11.52 14.19
C GLU A 10 -10.63 11.14 15.54
N ASN A 11 -11.02 9.99 16.11
CA ASN A 11 -10.44 9.51 17.35
C ASN A 11 -8.97 9.10 17.18
N ILE A 12 -8.61 8.47 16.06
CA ILE A 12 -7.23 8.13 15.74
C ILE A 12 -6.42 9.43 15.57
N ALA A 13 -6.90 10.38 14.78
CA ALA A 13 -6.23 11.65 14.54
C ALA A 13 -5.92 12.44 15.81
N LYS A 14 -6.78 12.35 16.83
CA LYS A 14 -6.55 13.02 18.14
C LYS A 14 -5.48 12.34 19.00
N ASN A 15 -5.21 11.06 18.79
CA ASN A 15 -4.37 10.23 19.68
C ASN A 15 -3.07 9.75 19.02
N VAL A 16 -2.93 9.88 17.70
CA VAL A 16 -1.78 9.37 16.95
C VAL A 16 -1.03 10.53 16.30
N ASN A 17 0.27 10.64 16.58
CA ASN A 17 1.14 11.72 16.07
C ASN A 17 2.01 11.28 14.89
N ILE A 18 1.72 10.13 14.30
CA ILE A 18 2.38 9.65 13.08
C ILE A 18 1.38 9.66 11.93
N PRO A 19 1.84 9.89 10.68
CA PRO A 19 0.95 9.87 9.53
C PRO A 19 0.22 8.53 9.41
N PHE A 20 -1.08 8.58 9.14
CA PHE A 20 -1.88 7.39 8.93
C PHE A 20 -2.72 7.46 7.66
N THR A 21 -2.92 6.30 7.05
CA THR A 21 -3.65 6.13 5.80
C THR A 21 -5.00 5.47 6.07
N VAL A 22 -6.05 6.02 5.49
CA VAL A 22 -7.41 5.48 5.62
C VAL A 22 -7.89 4.96 4.27
N GLY A 23 -8.53 3.79 4.27
CA GLY A 23 -9.07 3.18 3.06
C GLY A 23 -10.31 2.34 3.29
N GLY A 24 -10.91 1.94 2.18
CA GLY A 24 -12.10 1.11 2.17
C GLY A 24 -13.38 1.88 1.84
N GLY A 25 -14.02 1.50 0.72
CA GLY A 25 -15.29 2.05 0.29
C GLY A 25 -15.28 3.45 -0.31
N ILE A 26 -14.12 4.06 -0.55
CA ILE A 26 -13.98 5.37 -1.19
C ILE A 26 -14.33 5.26 -2.67
N LYS A 27 -15.28 6.06 -3.13
CA LYS A 27 -15.80 6.03 -4.51
C LYS A 27 -15.83 7.40 -5.17
N THR A 28 -15.78 8.46 -4.40
CA THR A 28 -15.91 9.84 -4.90
C THR A 28 -14.88 10.77 -4.26
N PRO A 29 -14.52 11.89 -4.91
CA PRO A 29 -13.69 12.92 -4.28
C PRO A 29 -14.29 13.49 -2.99
N LYS A 30 -15.63 13.49 -2.85
CA LYS A 30 -16.30 13.93 -1.63
C LYS A 30 -16.01 13.01 -0.44
N ASP A 31 -15.90 11.70 -0.69
CA ASP A 31 -15.50 10.74 0.36
C ASP A 31 -14.09 11.06 0.87
N VAL A 32 -13.18 11.40 -0.06
CA VAL A 32 -11.80 11.81 0.27
C VAL A 32 -11.79 13.10 1.10
N GLU A 33 -12.54 14.11 0.68
CA GLU A 33 -12.65 15.38 1.41
C GLU A 33 -13.07 15.17 2.87
N ILE A 34 -14.07 14.32 3.09
CA ILE A 34 -14.54 14.01 4.44
C ILE A 34 -13.42 13.36 5.27
N LEU A 35 -12.73 12.34 4.73
CA LEU A 35 -11.69 11.63 5.46
C LEU A 35 -10.49 12.52 5.80
N ILE A 36 -10.05 13.38 4.87
CA ILE A 36 -8.96 14.32 5.12
C ILE A 36 -9.37 15.37 6.17
N LYS A 37 -10.59 15.91 6.09
CA LYS A 37 -11.11 16.82 7.11
C LYS A 37 -11.24 16.17 8.49
N SER A 38 -11.46 14.87 8.55
CA SER A 38 -11.48 14.07 9.79
C SER A 38 -10.08 13.74 10.32
N GLY A 39 -9.01 14.15 9.61
CA GLY A 39 -7.64 14.06 10.09
C GLY A 39 -6.79 12.94 9.46
N ALA A 40 -7.28 12.26 8.43
CA ALA A 40 -6.44 11.31 7.68
C ALA A 40 -5.35 12.05 6.89
N ASP A 41 -4.11 11.57 6.95
CA ASP A 41 -2.99 12.13 6.17
C ASP A 41 -3.01 11.65 4.73
N LYS A 42 -3.38 10.40 4.53
CA LYS A 42 -3.48 9.76 3.23
C LYS A 42 -4.74 8.91 3.13
N ILE A 43 -5.18 8.70 1.91
CA ILE A 43 -6.26 7.77 1.60
C ILE A 43 -5.77 6.67 0.65
N THR A 44 -6.37 5.49 0.75
CA THR A 44 -6.06 4.41 -0.18
C THR A 44 -7.31 3.89 -0.90
N ILE A 45 -7.16 3.67 -2.20
CA ILE A 45 -8.19 3.12 -3.10
C ILE A 45 -7.64 1.91 -3.85
N ASN A 46 -8.50 0.92 -4.12
CA ASN A 46 -8.20 -0.25 -4.94
C ASN A 46 -9.29 -0.41 -6.00
N SER A 47 -10.36 -1.17 -5.72
CA SER A 47 -11.40 -1.53 -6.69
C SER A 47 -12.04 -0.33 -7.38
N SER A 48 -12.21 0.79 -6.68
CA SER A 48 -12.77 2.02 -7.27
C SER A 48 -11.84 2.64 -8.32
N ALA A 49 -10.51 2.54 -8.12
CA ALA A 49 -9.53 3.01 -9.08
C ALA A 49 -9.52 2.16 -10.36
N ILE A 50 -9.59 0.83 -10.21
CA ILE A 50 -9.62 -0.10 -11.35
C ILE A 50 -10.91 0.07 -12.17
N ASN A 51 -12.06 0.20 -11.50
CA ASN A 51 -13.33 0.41 -12.16
C ASN A 51 -13.45 1.78 -12.84
N ASN A 52 -12.75 2.78 -12.32
CA ASN A 52 -12.74 4.13 -12.86
C ASN A 52 -11.38 4.81 -12.62
N PRO A 53 -10.39 4.63 -13.51
CA PRO A 53 -9.07 5.25 -13.36
C PRO A 53 -9.07 6.78 -13.29
N SER A 54 -10.09 7.45 -13.86
CA SER A 54 -10.22 8.91 -13.76
C SER A 54 -10.46 9.38 -12.31
N LEU A 55 -10.90 8.49 -11.41
CA LEU A 55 -11.00 8.81 -9.99
C LEU A 55 -9.63 9.16 -9.39
N ILE A 56 -8.55 8.48 -9.81
CA ILE A 56 -7.18 8.78 -9.39
C ILE A 56 -6.84 10.22 -9.76
N SER A 57 -7.08 10.62 -11.04
CA SER A 57 -6.80 11.99 -11.51
C SER A 57 -7.66 13.01 -10.77
N ASN A 58 -8.93 12.72 -10.55
CA ASN A 58 -9.83 13.62 -9.84
C ASN A 58 -9.38 13.85 -8.38
N ILE A 59 -8.92 12.81 -7.70
CA ILE A 59 -8.41 12.93 -6.34
C ILE A 59 -7.07 13.69 -6.33
N SER A 60 -6.13 13.30 -7.17
CA SER A 60 -4.79 13.93 -7.19
C SER A 60 -4.84 15.41 -7.58
N ASN A 61 -5.72 15.80 -8.49
CA ASN A 61 -5.89 17.21 -8.89
C ASN A 61 -6.53 18.08 -7.79
N ASN A 62 -7.42 17.51 -6.96
CA ASN A 62 -8.12 18.26 -5.92
C ASN A 62 -7.36 18.30 -4.59
N PHE A 63 -6.63 17.23 -4.24
CA PHE A 63 -6.02 17.05 -2.92
C PHE A 63 -4.49 16.87 -2.98
N GLY A 64 -3.91 16.75 -4.17
CA GLY A 64 -2.51 16.45 -4.38
C GLY A 64 -2.23 14.95 -4.41
N SER A 65 -1.28 14.53 -5.24
CA SER A 65 -0.89 13.12 -5.37
C SER A 65 -0.34 12.53 -4.05
N GLN A 66 0.31 13.36 -3.23
CA GLN A 66 0.93 12.94 -1.96
C GLN A 66 -0.06 12.34 -0.94
N CYS A 67 -1.35 12.63 -1.05
CA CYS A 67 -2.38 12.05 -0.17
C CYS A 67 -2.98 10.76 -0.73
N LEU A 68 -2.64 10.36 -1.97
CA LEU A 68 -3.30 9.24 -2.67
C LEU A 68 -2.38 8.03 -2.80
N VAL A 69 -2.76 6.94 -2.14
CA VAL A 69 -2.17 5.61 -2.27
C VAL A 69 -3.09 4.75 -3.13
N VAL A 70 -2.57 4.12 -4.18
CA VAL A 70 -3.30 3.10 -4.92
C VAL A 70 -2.86 1.72 -4.40
N SER A 71 -3.78 1.02 -3.74
CA SER A 71 -3.55 -0.36 -3.30
C SER A 71 -3.77 -1.33 -4.46
N VAL A 72 -2.84 -2.25 -4.62
CA VAL A 72 -2.81 -3.23 -5.71
C VAL A 72 -2.61 -4.62 -5.11
N ASP A 73 -3.71 -5.38 -5.00
CA ASP A 73 -3.66 -6.77 -4.57
C ASP A 73 -3.31 -7.63 -5.76
N ILE A 74 -2.27 -8.46 -5.62
CA ILE A 74 -1.72 -9.25 -6.73
C ILE A 74 -1.62 -10.72 -6.39
N LYS A 75 -1.79 -11.55 -7.41
CA LYS A 75 -1.58 -12.99 -7.34
C LYS A 75 -0.96 -13.50 -8.63
N GLU A 76 -0.09 -14.51 -8.51
CA GLU A 76 0.46 -15.19 -9.68
C GLU A 76 -0.50 -16.25 -10.19
N ILE A 77 -0.88 -16.15 -11.46
CA ILE A 77 -1.73 -17.11 -12.16
C ILE A 77 -1.00 -17.58 -13.42
N ASN A 78 -0.63 -18.85 -13.46
CA ASN A 78 0.07 -19.48 -14.59
C ASN A 78 1.33 -18.69 -15.04
N GLY A 79 2.13 -18.22 -14.10
CA GLY A 79 3.35 -17.45 -14.38
C GLY A 79 3.13 -15.97 -14.70
N VAL A 80 1.90 -15.48 -14.61
CA VAL A 80 1.55 -14.07 -14.85
C VAL A 80 0.99 -13.44 -13.58
N TRP A 81 1.55 -12.30 -13.18
CA TRP A 81 1.06 -11.55 -12.04
C TRP A 81 -0.17 -10.70 -12.42
N LYS A 82 -1.31 -11.07 -11.88
CA LYS A 82 -2.62 -10.45 -12.11
C LYS A 82 -3.04 -9.56 -10.95
N VAL A 83 -3.81 -8.51 -11.28
CA VAL A 83 -4.39 -7.59 -10.30
C VAL A 83 -5.76 -8.10 -9.87
N PHE A 84 -6.03 -8.02 -8.57
CA PHE A 84 -7.29 -8.43 -7.96
C PHE A 84 -8.01 -7.24 -7.30
N ILE A 85 -9.33 -7.35 -7.25
CA ILE A 85 -10.24 -6.38 -6.60
C ILE A 85 -11.13 -7.06 -5.57
N LYS A 86 -11.94 -6.26 -4.88
CA LYS A 86 -12.91 -6.73 -3.85
C LYS A 86 -12.24 -7.54 -2.73
N GLY A 87 -11.03 -7.11 -2.32
CA GLY A 87 -10.26 -7.80 -1.29
C GLY A 87 -9.76 -9.17 -1.77
N GLY A 88 -9.25 -9.23 -2.98
CA GLY A 88 -8.66 -10.44 -3.56
C GLY A 88 -9.65 -11.49 -4.10
N ARG A 89 -10.92 -11.15 -4.19
CA ARG A 89 -11.98 -12.12 -4.59
C ARG A 89 -12.26 -12.19 -6.07
N GLU A 90 -11.82 -11.18 -6.83
CA GLU A 90 -12.14 -11.05 -8.24
C GLU A 90 -10.87 -10.67 -9.02
N GLU A 91 -10.50 -11.52 -9.97
CA GLU A 91 -9.41 -11.25 -10.90
C GLU A 91 -9.82 -10.18 -11.92
N THR A 92 -8.89 -9.34 -12.31
CA THR A 92 -9.09 -8.36 -13.37
C THR A 92 -8.31 -8.76 -14.62
N ASN A 93 -8.57 -8.08 -15.74
CA ASN A 93 -7.82 -8.28 -16.96
C ASN A 93 -6.41 -7.68 -16.93
N PHE A 94 -6.07 -6.87 -15.92
CA PHE A 94 -4.81 -6.17 -15.84
C PHE A 94 -3.68 -7.07 -15.35
N GLU A 95 -2.54 -7.00 -16.03
CA GLU A 95 -1.25 -7.38 -15.45
C GLU A 95 -0.75 -6.26 -14.52
N VAL A 96 0.01 -6.66 -13.50
CA VAL A 96 0.45 -5.75 -12.44
C VAL A 96 1.23 -4.56 -12.99
N VAL A 97 2.23 -4.78 -13.86
CA VAL A 97 3.09 -3.71 -14.41
C VAL A 97 2.30 -2.75 -15.29
N GLU A 98 1.35 -3.26 -16.05
CA GLU A 98 0.45 -2.43 -16.85
C GLU A 98 -0.38 -1.50 -15.95
N TRP A 99 -1.02 -2.09 -14.93
CA TRP A 99 -1.89 -1.34 -14.03
C TRP A 99 -1.16 -0.25 -13.24
N VAL A 100 0.02 -0.54 -12.69
CA VAL A 100 0.75 0.48 -11.89
C VAL A 100 1.20 1.66 -12.75
N LYS A 101 1.54 1.44 -14.03
CA LYS A 101 1.83 2.53 -14.99
C LYS A 101 0.60 3.38 -15.30
N ILE A 102 -0.56 2.75 -15.44
CA ILE A 102 -1.83 3.46 -15.60
C ILE A 102 -2.11 4.31 -14.35
N ALA A 103 -1.96 3.73 -13.16
CA ALA A 103 -2.18 4.44 -11.91
C ALA A 103 -1.23 5.64 -11.75
N GLU A 104 0.08 5.47 -12.02
CA GLU A 104 1.05 6.57 -12.02
C GLU A 104 0.67 7.66 -13.01
N LYS A 105 0.34 7.31 -14.26
CA LYS A 105 -0.08 8.26 -15.31
C LYS A 105 -1.31 9.07 -14.90
N HIS A 106 -2.22 8.49 -14.13
CA HIS A 106 -3.40 9.16 -13.59
C HIS A 106 -3.12 9.99 -12.33
N GLY A 107 -1.89 9.97 -11.80
CA GLY A 107 -1.49 10.81 -10.68
C GLY A 107 -1.53 10.12 -9.31
N ALA A 108 -1.43 8.80 -9.25
CA ALA A 108 -1.18 8.10 -7.98
C ALA A 108 0.10 8.64 -7.33
N GLY A 109 0.09 8.86 -6.03
CA GLY A 109 1.26 9.31 -5.28
C GLY A 109 2.13 8.18 -4.77
N GLU A 110 1.53 7.03 -4.47
CA GLU A 110 2.20 5.82 -4.00
C GLU A 110 1.46 4.57 -4.46
N ILE A 111 2.19 3.46 -4.60
CA ILE A 111 1.61 2.12 -4.79
C ILE A 111 1.81 1.30 -3.52
N LEU A 112 0.73 0.76 -2.97
CA LEU A 112 0.77 -0.28 -1.93
C LEU A 112 0.56 -1.63 -2.61
N LEU A 113 1.64 -2.38 -2.80
CA LEU A 113 1.67 -3.65 -3.53
C LEU A 113 1.54 -4.82 -2.57
N THR A 114 0.40 -5.50 -2.54
CA THR A 114 0.14 -6.63 -1.66
C THR A 114 0.14 -7.95 -2.42
N SER A 115 1.15 -8.79 -2.16
CA SER A 115 1.17 -10.17 -2.64
C SER A 115 0.21 -11.03 -1.82
N MET A 116 -0.88 -11.48 -2.44
CA MET A 116 -1.87 -12.34 -1.80
C MET A 116 -1.32 -13.74 -1.51
N ASP A 117 -0.44 -14.25 -2.35
CA ASP A 117 0.22 -15.54 -2.16
C ASP A 117 1.21 -15.51 -0.98
N GLY A 118 1.76 -14.34 -0.69
CA GLY A 118 2.64 -14.10 0.45
C GLY A 118 1.89 -13.78 1.74
N ASP A 119 0.71 -13.15 1.65
CA ASP A 119 0.02 -12.60 2.81
C ASP A 119 -0.34 -13.67 3.85
N GLY A 120 -0.01 -13.40 5.12
CA GLY A 120 -0.21 -14.33 6.23
C GLY A 120 0.75 -15.53 6.28
N THR A 121 1.60 -15.77 5.27
CA THR A 121 2.48 -16.96 5.21
C THR A 121 3.73 -16.85 6.07
N THR A 122 4.17 -15.64 6.40
CA THR A 122 5.44 -15.36 7.10
C THR A 122 6.71 -15.90 6.40
N LYS A 123 6.66 -16.09 5.07
CA LYS A 123 7.76 -16.65 4.26
C LYS A 123 8.65 -15.59 3.60
N GLY A 124 8.40 -14.32 3.87
CA GLY A 124 9.08 -13.17 3.25
C GLY A 124 8.23 -12.48 2.19
N PHE A 125 8.64 -11.27 1.82
CA PHE A 125 7.99 -10.50 0.77
C PHE A 125 8.25 -11.11 -0.62
N SER A 126 7.34 -10.85 -1.56
CA SER A 126 7.51 -11.24 -2.97
C SER A 126 8.50 -10.29 -3.68
N VAL A 127 9.81 -10.55 -3.51
CA VAL A 127 10.90 -9.66 -3.93
C VAL A 127 10.88 -9.43 -5.44
N GLU A 128 10.80 -10.48 -6.25
CA GLU A 128 10.88 -10.41 -7.70
C GLU A 128 9.83 -9.47 -8.31
N ILE A 129 8.57 -9.66 -7.95
CA ILE A 129 7.51 -8.81 -8.49
C ILE A 129 7.57 -7.39 -7.93
N THR A 130 7.98 -7.22 -6.68
CA THR A 130 8.17 -5.89 -6.08
C THR A 130 9.27 -5.13 -6.81
N GLU A 131 10.41 -5.77 -7.12
CA GLU A 131 11.48 -5.18 -7.91
C GLU A 131 11.00 -4.79 -9.31
N LYS A 132 10.30 -5.70 -10.01
CA LYS A 132 9.75 -5.45 -11.34
C LYS A 132 8.80 -4.24 -11.36
N VAL A 133 7.92 -4.14 -10.38
CA VAL A 133 7.02 -3.00 -10.23
C VAL A 133 7.79 -1.72 -9.92
N ALA A 134 8.64 -1.72 -8.90
CA ALA A 134 9.39 -0.55 -8.47
C ALA A 134 10.36 -0.01 -9.54
N ASN A 135 10.85 -0.86 -10.45
CA ASN A 135 11.65 -0.44 -11.60
C ASN A 135 10.81 0.07 -12.79
N SER A 136 9.49 -0.16 -12.81
CA SER A 136 8.61 0.19 -13.91
C SER A 136 7.94 1.57 -13.78
N ILE A 137 7.99 2.17 -12.58
CA ILE A 137 7.37 3.45 -12.21
C ILE A 137 8.33 4.31 -11.40
N ASN A 138 8.04 5.61 -11.26
CA ASN A 138 8.89 6.57 -10.55
C ASN A 138 8.31 6.99 -9.19
N ILE A 139 7.09 6.58 -8.87
CA ILE A 139 6.46 6.85 -7.58
C ILE A 139 6.83 5.79 -6.54
N PRO A 140 6.79 6.10 -5.24
CA PRO A 140 7.05 5.17 -4.15
C PRO A 140 6.26 3.87 -4.24
N VAL A 141 6.91 2.75 -3.93
CA VAL A 141 6.28 1.43 -3.80
C VAL A 141 6.45 0.92 -2.38
N ILE A 142 5.36 0.56 -1.75
CA ILE A 142 5.31 -0.08 -0.44
C ILE A 142 5.02 -1.56 -0.63
N ALA A 143 5.95 -2.42 -0.25
CA ALA A 143 5.77 -3.88 -0.30
C ALA A 143 4.87 -4.36 0.85
N SER A 144 3.94 -5.26 0.56
CA SER A 144 3.03 -5.84 1.54
C SER A 144 2.77 -7.32 1.26
N GLY A 145 2.54 -8.08 2.35
CA GLY A 145 2.28 -9.51 2.31
C GLY A 145 3.54 -10.37 2.46
N GLY A 146 3.54 -11.26 3.44
CA GLY A 146 4.55 -12.30 3.62
C GLY A 146 5.61 -12.04 4.70
N ALA A 147 5.76 -10.85 5.25
CA ALA A 147 6.75 -10.57 6.29
C ALA A 147 6.62 -11.50 7.49
N GLY A 148 7.73 -12.14 7.88
CA GLY A 148 7.79 -13.07 9.02
C GLY A 148 8.90 -12.75 10.02
N GLN A 149 10.01 -12.18 9.55
CA GLN A 149 11.20 -11.92 10.35
C GLN A 149 11.93 -10.65 9.89
N GLU A 150 12.83 -10.12 10.71
CA GLU A 150 13.54 -8.85 10.45
C GLU A 150 14.34 -8.87 9.14
N LYS A 151 14.94 -10.03 8.80
CA LYS A 151 15.70 -10.17 7.56
C LYS A 151 14.84 -9.98 6.30
N ASP A 152 13.53 -10.24 6.36
CA ASP A 152 12.64 -10.07 5.21
C ASP A 152 12.53 -8.59 4.85
N PHE A 153 12.52 -7.70 5.86
CA PHE A 153 12.56 -6.25 5.66
C PHE A 153 13.91 -5.78 5.11
N PHE A 154 15.01 -6.35 5.59
CA PHE A 154 16.32 -6.05 5.03
C PHE A 154 16.42 -6.49 3.56
N GLU A 155 15.92 -7.67 3.24
CA GLU A 155 15.95 -8.21 1.89
C GLU A 155 15.14 -7.37 0.90
N ILE A 156 13.91 -6.97 1.26
CA ILE A 156 13.08 -6.16 0.36
C ILE A 156 13.72 -4.79 0.07
N PHE A 157 14.32 -4.14 1.06
CA PHE A 157 14.98 -2.83 0.87
C PHE A 157 16.32 -2.91 0.15
N THR A 158 17.02 -4.04 0.21
CA THR A 158 18.34 -4.20 -0.45
C THR A 158 18.22 -4.76 -1.87
N LYS A 159 17.21 -5.57 -2.13
CA LYS A 159 17.02 -6.22 -3.44
C LYS A 159 16.05 -5.49 -4.36
N THR A 160 15.35 -4.48 -3.86
CA THR A 160 14.36 -3.74 -4.64
C THR A 160 14.48 -2.24 -4.43
N ARG A 161 13.79 -1.46 -5.25
CA ARG A 161 13.60 -0.02 -5.06
C ARG A 161 12.37 0.33 -4.22
N ALA A 162 11.81 -0.62 -3.48
CA ALA A 162 10.71 -0.35 -2.56
C ALA A 162 11.14 0.68 -1.50
N THR A 163 10.30 1.66 -1.24
CA THR A 163 10.54 2.76 -0.30
C THR A 163 9.86 2.57 1.04
N GLY A 164 9.03 1.52 1.14
CA GLY A 164 8.33 1.14 2.37
C GLY A 164 8.01 -0.35 2.40
N ALA A 165 7.78 -0.86 3.59
CA ALA A 165 7.34 -2.23 3.83
C ALA A 165 6.23 -2.24 4.88
N LEU A 166 5.11 -2.87 4.56
CA LEU A 166 3.95 -3.01 5.44
C LEU A 166 3.85 -4.45 5.94
N ALA A 167 3.65 -4.60 7.23
CA ALA A 167 3.30 -5.86 7.86
C ALA A 167 2.24 -5.66 8.94
N ALA A 168 1.40 -6.65 9.16
CA ALA A 168 0.34 -6.61 10.14
C ALA A 168 0.60 -7.58 11.31
N SER A 169 0.52 -8.88 11.05
CA SER A 169 0.52 -9.93 12.08
C SER A 169 1.78 -9.94 12.94
N VAL A 170 2.96 -9.74 12.35
CA VAL A 170 4.23 -9.77 13.09
C VAL A 170 4.35 -8.65 14.11
N PHE A 171 3.75 -7.50 13.86
CA PHE A 171 3.67 -6.38 14.79
C PHE A 171 2.50 -6.54 15.77
N HIS A 172 1.32 -6.90 15.26
CA HIS A 172 0.12 -7.05 16.08
C HIS A 172 0.28 -8.12 17.17
N PHE A 173 0.93 -9.23 16.84
CA PHE A 173 1.21 -10.32 17.80
C PHE A 173 2.56 -10.19 18.51
N ASN A 174 3.20 -9.03 18.46
CA ASN A 174 4.48 -8.77 19.12
C ASN A 174 5.61 -9.75 18.76
N LYS A 175 5.58 -10.36 17.58
CA LYS A 175 6.66 -11.21 17.07
C LYS A 175 7.90 -10.39 16.74
N ILE A 176 7.70 -9.18 16.23
CA ILE A 176 8.74 -8.19 15.95
C ILE A 176 8.30 -6.87 16.58
N LYS A 177 9.18 -6.22 17.32
CA LYS A 177 8.95 -4.86 17.82
C LYS A 177 9.49 -3.85 16.81
N ILE A 178 8.71 -2.82 16.50
CA ILE A 178 9.11 -1.80 15.50
C ILE A 178 10.45 -1.11 15.87
N PRO A 179 10.72 -0.73 17.14
CA PRO A 179 12.02 -0.16 17.50
C PRO A 179 13.19 -1.11 17.24
N ASP A 180 13.04 -2.41 17.56
CA ASP A 180 14.10 -3.41 17.36
C ASP A 180 14.38 -3.63 15.87
N LEU A 181 13.31 -3.71 15.05
CA LEU A 181 13.43 -3.78 13.60
C LEU A 181 14.14 -2.55 13.02
N LYS A 182 13.77 -1.34 13.48
CA LYS A 182 14.44 -0.13 13.03
C LYS A 182 15.93 -0.13 13.40
N PHE A 183 16.26 -0.53 14.63
CA PHE A 183 17.66 -0.67 15.06
C PHE A 183 18.43 -1.68 14.21
N PHE A 184 17.85 -2.87 13.96
CA PHE A 184 18.45 -3.89 13.10
C PHE A 184 18.72 -3.35 11.69
N LEU A 185 17.75 -2.71 11.05
CA LEU A 185 17.87 -2.18 9.70
C LEU A 185 18.88 -1.03 9.61
N THR A 186 18.89 -0.12 10.58
CA THR A 186 19.86 0.98 10.64
C THR A 186 21.29 0.45 10.76
N ASN A 187 21.51 -0.56 11.61
CA ASN A 187 22.84 -1.20 11.75
C ASN A 187 23.29 -1.93 10.47
N LYS A 188 22.36 -2.25 9.58
CA LYS A 188 22.63 -2.82 8.26
C LYS A 188 22.76 -1.75 7.16
N GLY A 189 22.72 -0.47 7.51
CA GLY A 189 22.90 0.64 6.57
C GLY A 189 21.66 1.02 5.78
N ILE A 190 20.46 0.55 6.18
CA ILE A 190 19.19 0.98 5.58
C ILE A 190 18.81 2.33 6.21
N PRO A 191 18.67 3.41 5.42
CA PRO A 191 18.21 4.69 5.92
C PRO A 191 16.73 4.59 6.30
N LEU A 192 16.40 4.89 7.54
CA LEU A 192 15.04 4.86 8.06
C LEU A 192 14.63 6.21 8.62
N ARG A 193 13.35 6.44 8.57
CA ARG A 193 12.69 7.61 9.13
C ARG A 193 12.29 7.41 10.58
#